data_4ec535d4c7b46f26044c2d9d1f20ada4
#
_entry.id   4ec535d4c7b46f26044c2d9d1f20ada4
#
_cell.length_a   1.000
_cell.length_b   1.000
_cell.length_c   1.000
_cell.angle_alpha   90.00
_cell.angle_beta   90.00
_cell.angle_gamma   90.00
#
_symmetry.space_group_name_H-M   'P 1'
#
loop_
_entity.id
_entity.type
_entity.pdbx_description
1 polymer ?
#
loop_
_entity_poly.entity_id
_entity_poly.type
_entity_poly.pdbx_seq_one_letter_code
_entity_poly.pdbx_strand_id
1 'polypeptide(L)'
;MGDNSAKSDARPDAEERAQAEERPQGGKSGAKAGRPDRAGLITAAVALAACGGLVLYGVLSTGGEEKKKREVPTASVTYEVTGTGTADITYQARNESGKATVEKAAALPWRKTVPVPLGRSPVVSIVLGEKGGQARCAVAVQGRHMQSATASGGFGRATCSGTLPSPSPSPADAAG
;
A
#
# COMPACT_ATOMS: atom_id res chain seq x y z
N MET A 1 47.48 30.29 8.91
CA MET A 1 48.42 29.16 8.75
C MET A 1 47.61 27.89 8.93
N GLY A 2 47.52 27.08 7.90
CA GLY A 2 46.86 25.76 7.96
C GLY A 2 45.93 25.56 6.79
N ASP A 3 46.46 25.67 5.57
CA ASP A 3 45.96 25.04 4.38
C ASP A 3 45.77 23.51 4.61
N ASN A 4 44.67 23.00 4.19
CA ASN A 4 44.62 21.60 3.74
C ASN A 4 43.56 21.39 2.65
N SER A 5 43.96 21.74 1.44
CA SER A 5 43.45 21.18 0.22
C SER A 5 43.74 19.68 0.17
N ALA A 6 42.71 18.88 0.02
CA ALA A 6 42.84 17.56 -0.52
C ALA A 6 41.61 17.24 -1.40
N LYS A 7 41.72 17.62 -2.58
CA LYS A 7 41.39 17.01 -3.84
C LYS A 7 41.45 15.47 -3.77
N SER A 8 40.36 14.85 -4.09
CA SER A 8 40.35 13.49 -4.59
C SER A 8 39.18 13.28 -5.55
N ASP A 9 39.53 13.52 -6.80
CA ASP A 9 38.93 12.93 -7.97
C ASP A 9 39.05 11.42 -7.88
N ALA A 10 37.97 10.72 -8.03
CA ALA A 10 37.96 9.36 -8.57
C ALA A 10 36.56 9.03 -9.07
N ARG A 11 36.36 9.25 -10.36
CA ARG A 11 35.47 8.40 -11.17
C ARG A 11 36.15 7.05 -11.34
N PRO A 12 35.40 5.99 -11.38
CA PRO A 12 35.63 4.96 -12.38
C PRO A 12 34.44 4.84 -13.33
N ASP A 13 34.83 5.02 -14.49
CA ASP A 13 34.43 4.55 -15.78
C ASP A 13 33.43 3.43 -15.89
N ALA A 14 32.56 3.70 -16.83
CA ALA A 14 31.77 2.79 -17.63
C ALA A 14 32.49 1.44 -17.87
N GLU A 15 31.82 0.37 -17.53
CA GLU A 15 32.03 -0.92 -18.16
C GLU A 15 30.70 -1.41 -18.71
N GLU A 16 30.45 -0.87 -19.87
CA GLU A 16 29.79 -1.46 -21.00
C GLU A 16 30.22 -2.93 -21.16
N ARG A 17 29.35 -3.85 -20.86
CA ARG A 17 29.39 -5.20 -21.39
C ARG A 17 28.08 -5.53 -22.04
N ALA A 18 28.10 -5.24 -23.33
CA ALA A 18 27.36 -5.96 -24.34
C ALA A 18 27.55 -7.47 -24.19
N GLN A 19 26.51 -8.21 -23.94
CA GLN A 19 26.39 -9.62 -24.22
C GLN A 19 25.14 -9.79 -25.07
N ALA A 20 25.37 -9.75 -26.35
CA ALA A 20 25.36 -10.87 -27.27
C ALA A 20 24.08 -11.69 -27.21
N GLU A 21 23.20 -11.29 -28.08
CA GLU A 21 22.41 -12.07 -29.06
C GLU A 21 22.80 -13.55 -29.10
N GLU A 22 21.95 -14.41 -28.55
CA GLU A 22 21.84 -15.77 -28.98
C GLU A 22 20.45 -16.00 -29.59
N ARG A 23 20.40 -15.88 -30.89
CA ARG A 23 19.36 -16.30 -31.78
C ARG A 23 19.42 -17.80 -31.92
N PRO A 24 18.42 -18.59 -31.58
CA PRO A 24 18.36 -19.94 -32.10
C PRO A 24 17.84 -19.89 -33.52
N GLN A 25 18.70 -20.30 -34.42
CA GLN A 25 18.43 -20.45 -35.86
C GLN A 25 17.34 -21.48 -36.11
N GLY A 26 16.50 -21.13 -37.07
CA GLY A 26 15.40 -21.88 -37.52
C GLY A 26 15.74 -23.26 -38.08
N GLY A 27 15.02 -24.24 -37.56
CA GLY A 27 14.82 -25.49 -38.23
C GLY A 27 13.80 -25.30 -39.36
N LYS A 28 14.27 -25.24 -40.58
CA LYS A 28 13.46 -25.43 -41.77
C LYS A 28 13.03 -26.90 -41.84
N SER A 29 11.86 -27.21 -41.33
CA SER A 29 11.16 -28.44 -41.69
C SER A 29 10.19 -28.12 -42.84
N GLY A 30 10.53 -28.56 -44.02
CA GLY A 30 9.69 -28.49 -45.17
C GLY A 30 8.42 -29.30 -44.97
N ALA A 31 7.33 -28.64 -44.70
CA ALA A 31 6.03 -29.25 -44.73
C ALA A 31 5.54 -29.24 -46.19
N LYS A 32 5.57 -30.42 -46.86
CA LYS A 32 4.83 -30.69 -48.07
C LYS A 32 3.37 -30.28 -47.87
N ALA A 33 2.90 -29.41 -48.73
CA ALA A 33 1.48 -29.07 -48.82
C ALA A 33 0.65 -30.33 -49.21
N GLY A 34 0.23 -31.07 -48.18
CA GLY A 34 -0.82 -32.07 -48.32
C GLY A 34 -2.17 -31.33 -48.39
N ARG A 35 -3.00 -31.67 -49.39
CA ARG A 35 -4.39 -31.19 -49.46
C ARG A 35 -5.08 -31.46 -48.15
N PRO A 36 -5.78 -30.49 -47.58
CA PRO A 36 -6.50 -30.72 -46.33
C PRO A 36 -7.65 -31.69 -46.56
N ASP A 37 -7.50 -32.90 -46.06
CA ASP A 37 -8.60 -33.85 -46.01
C ASP A 37 -9.68 -33.26 -45.10
N ARG A 38 -10.89 -33.18 -45.63
CA ARG A 38 -12.06 -32.63 -44.92
C ARG A 38 -12.33 -33.34 -43.59
N ALA A 39 -11.90 -34.58 -43.45
CA ALA A 39 -11.96 -35.34 -42.22
C ALA A 39 -11.01 -34.80 -41.13
N GLY A 40 -9.80 -34.34 -41.48
CA GLY A 40 -8.85 -33.75 -40.54
C GLY A 40 -9.28 -32.39 -40.01
N LEU A 41 -9.98 -31.60 -40.85
CA LEU A 41 -10.53 -30.30 -40.43
C LEU A 41 -11.65 -30.43 -39.38
N ILE A 42 -12.49 -31.46 -39.52
CA ILE A 42 -13.60 -31.70 -38.59
C ILE A 42 -13.05 -32.16 -37.21
N THR A 43 -12.05 -33.05 -37.20
CA THR A 43 -11.45 -33.51 -35.94
C THR A 43 -10.71 -32.39 -35.19
N ALA A 44 -10.01 -31.51 -35.91
CA ALA A 44 -9.36 -30.36 -35.31
C ALA A 44 -10.38 -29.36 -34.73
N ALA A 45 -11.48 -29.11 -35.41
CA ALA A 45 -12.53 -28.21 -34.94
C ALA A 45 -13.24 -28.74 -33.68
N VAL A 46 -13.50 -30.05 -33.61
CA VAL A 46 -14.12 -30.68 -32.42
C VAL A 46 -13.16 -30.64 -31.22
N ALA A 47 -11.87 -30.90 -31.42
CA ALA A 47 -10.88 -30.82 -30.36
C ALA A 47 -10.74 -29.40 -29.79
N LEU A 48 -10.72 -28.37 -30.64
CA LEU A 48 -10.68 -26.99 -30.24
C LEU A 48 -11.95 -26.55 -29.48
N ALA A 49 -13.10 -26.99 -29.92
CA ALA A 49 -14.37 -26.71 -29.24
C ALA A 49 -14.43 -27.36 -27.84
N ALA A 50 -13.95 -28.61 -27.73
CA ALA A 50 -13.91 -29.33 -26.46
C ALA A 50 -12.91 -28.68 -25.48
N CYS A 51 -11.73 -28.31 -25.95
CA CYS A 51 -10.74 -27.60 -25.11
C CYS A 51 -11.22 -26.19 -24.73
N GLY A 52 -11.81 -25.45 -25.66
CA GLY A 52 -12.39 -24.14 -25.40
C GLY A 52 -13.56 -24.19 -24.41
N GLY A 53 -14.43 -25.20 -24.55
CA GLY A 53 -15.53 -25.43 -23.63
C GLY A 53 -15.08 -25.79 -22.20
N LEU A 54 -14.05 -26.62 -22.08
CA LEU A 54 -13.47 -26.97 -20.76
C LEU A 54 -12.80 -25.79 -20.06
N VAL A 55 -12.07 -24.96 -20.80
CA VAL A 55 -11.47 -23.75 -20.26
C VAL A 55 -12.55 -22.75 -19.84
N LEU A 56 -13.56 -22.53 -20.67
CA LEU A 56 -14.67 -21.63 -20.36
C LEU A 56 -15.48 -22.14 -19.16
N TYR A 57 -15.77 -23.44 -19.10
CA TYR A 57 -16.43 -24.07 -17.97
C TYR A 57 -15.58 -23.97 -16.71
N GLY A 58 -14.26 -24.17 -16.79
CA GLY A 58 -13.33 -23.99 -15.68
C GLY A 58 -13.35 -22.56 -15.15
N VAL A 59 -13.33 -21.55 -16.02
CA VAL A 59 -13.37 -20.13 -15.62
C VAL A 59 -14.73 -19.75 -15.03
N LEU A 60 -15.84 -20.30 -15.56
CA LEU A 60 -17.18 -20.04 -15.02
C LEU A 60 -17.48 -20.83 -13.76
N SER A 61 -16.88 -22.02 -13.57
CA SER A 61 -17.09 -22.87 -12.39
C SER A 61 -16.12 -22.56 -11.25
N THR A 62 -14.97 -21.98 -11.53
CA THR A 62 -14.15 -21.26 -10.53
C THR A 62 -14.77 -19.89 -10.28
N GLY A 63 -16.11 -19.87 -10.12
CA GLY A 63 -16.84 -18.76 -9.55
C GLY A 63 -16.12 -18.38 -8.27
N GLY A 64 -15.55 -17.16 -8.32
CA GLY A 64 -14.67 -16.59 -7.32
C GLY A 64 -14.87 -17.16 -5.94
N GLU A 65 -13.96 -17.99 -5.50
CA GLU A 65 -13.53 -17.91 -4.13
C GLU A 65 -12.96 -16.49 -4.00
N GLU A 66 -13.86 -15.52 -3.79
CA GLU A 66 -13.47 -14.35 -3.05
C GLU A 66 -12.79 -14.91 -1.81
N LYS A 67 -11.46 -14.92 -1.85
CA LYS A 67 -10.65 -15.07 -0.63
C LYS A 67 -11.24 -14.03 0.28
N LYS A 68 -12.09 -14.45 1.19
CA LYS A 68 -12.69 -13.65 2.25
C LYS A 68 -11.48 -13.02 2.93
N LYS A 69 -11.11 -11.81 2.45
CA LYS A 69 -9.95 -11.08 2.95
C LYS A 69 -10.21 -11.03 4.45
N ARG A 70 -9.41 -11.72 5.25
CA ARG A 70 -9.60 -11.78 6.70
C ARG A 70 -9.73 -10.33 7.15
N GLU A 71 -10.93 -9.93 7.53
CA GLU A 71 -11.15 -8.58 8.01
C GLU A 71 -10.36 -8.44 9.30
N VAL A 72 -9.27 -7.69 9.21
CA VAL A 72 -8.49 -7.34 10.38
C VAL A 72 -9.42 -6.55 11.31
N PRO A 73 -9.66 -7.01 12.54
CA PRO A 73 -10.51 -6.28 13.47
C PRO A 73 -9.96 -4.88 13.70
N THR A 74 -10.84 -3.90 13.79
CA THR A 74 -10.50 -2.49 13.94
C THR A 74 -11.11 -1.92 15.20
N ALA A 75 -10.48 -0.88 15.75
CA ALA A 75 -11.05 -0.04 16.78
C ALA A 75 -11.34 1.37 16.25
N SER A 76 -12.38 1.99 16.77
CA SER A 76 -12.72 3.38 16.47
C SER A 76 -11.74 4.30 17.17
N VAL A 77 -11.06 5.15 16.40
CA VAL A 77 -10.10 6.15 16.88
C VAL A 77 -10.57 7.54 16.47
N THR A 78 -10.65 8.44 17.42
CA THR A 78 -10.95 9.84 17.17
C THR A 78 -9.68 10.66 17.34
N TYR A 79 -9.32 11.36 16.29
CA TYR A 79 -8.30 12.39 16.27
C TYR A 79 -8.96 13.75 16.36
N GLU A 80 -8.42 14.61 17.20
CA GLU A 80 -8.89 15.98 17.36
C GLU A 80 -7.71 16.94 17.37
N VAL A 81 -7.83 18.04 16.66
CA VAL A 81 -6.87 19.12 16.66
C VAL A 81 -7.61 20.41 16.93
N THR A 82 -7.35 21.02 18.09
CA THR A 82 -7.93 22.29 18.50
C THR A 82 -6.91 23.41 18.34
N GLY A 83 -7.36 24.61 18.08
CA GLY A 83 -6.52 25.78 17.87
C GLY A 83 -7.16 26.77 16.91
N THR A 84 -6.36 27.67 16.37
CA THR A 84 -6.81 28.69 15.40
C THR A 84 -5.94 28.65 14.14
N GLY A 85 -6.51 29.01 13.00
CA GLY A 85 -5.82 29.04 11.72
C GLY A 85 -5.83 27.68 11.01
N THR A 86 -4.69 27.30 10.45
CA THR A 86 -4.54 26.07 9.67
C THR A 86 -3.32 25.27 10.13
N ALA A 87 -3.37 23.96 9.97
CA ALA A 87 -2.25 23.06 10.21
C ALA A 87 -2.20 21.95 9.16
N ASP A 88 -1.02 21.44 8.87
CA ASP A 88 -0.83 20.20 8.16
C ASP A 88 -1.03 19.05 9.15
N ILE A 89 -1.95 18.16 8.86
CA ILE A 89 -2.34 17.06 9.74
C ILE A 89 -2.02 15.73 9.05
N THR A 90 -1.25 14.90 9.72
CA THR A 90 -0.96 13.52 9.28
C THR A 90 -1.51 12.55 10.30
N TYR A 91 -2.34 11.60 9.89
CA TYR A 91 -2.97 10.64 10.81
C TYR A 91 -3.07 9.24 10.21
N GLN A 92 -3.13 8.25 11.09
CA GLN A 92 -3.35 6.85 10.72
C GLN A 92 -4.85 6.57 10.53
N ALA A 93 -5.19 6.00 9.37
CA ALA A 93 -6.51 5.49 9.07
C ALA A 93 -6.41 4.07 8.52
N ARG A 94 -7.55 3.38 8.38
CA ARG A 94 -7.59 2.11 7.67
C ARG A 94 -7.34 2.37 6.19
N ASN A 95 -6.17 1.98 5.71
CA ASN A 95 -5.89 1.89 4.29
C ASN A 95 -5.14 0.59 3.98
N GLU A 96 -5.29 0.10 2.77
CA GLU A 96 -4.69 -1.18 2.34
C GLU A 96 -3.16 -1.15 2.36
N SER A 97 -2.56 0.01 2.14
CA SER A 97 -1.11 0.19 2.13
C SER A 97 -0.51 0.50 3.51
N GLY A 98 -1.34 0.69 4.55
CA GLY A 98 -0.88 1.07 5.89
C GLY A 98 -0.22 2.45 5.96
N LYS A 99 -0.33 3.26 4.91
CA LYS A 99 0.22 4.62 4.87
C LYS A 99 -0.62 5.58 5.68
N ALA A 100 0.01 6.59 6.25
CA ALA A 100 -0.70 7.69 6.91
C ALA A 100 -1.42 8.56 5.88
N THR A 101 -2.56 9.11 6.27
CA THR A 101 -3.30 10.12 5.50
C THR A 101 -2.79 11.49 5.86
N VAL A 102 -2.61 12.34 4.85
CA VAL A 102 -2.14 13.72 5.03
C VAL A 102 -3.22 14.69 4.56
N GLU A 103 -3.61 15.61 5.44
CA GLU A 103 -4.48 16.75 5.11
C GLU A 103 -3.66 18.03 5.23
N LYS A 104 -3.46 18.72 4.11
CA LYS A 104 -2.70 19.96 4.04
C LYS A 104 -3.58 21.15 4.37
N ALA A 105 -3.00 22.10 5.13
CA ALA A 105 -3.66 23.35 5.48
C ALA A 105 -5.10 23.17 6.03
N ALA A 106 -5.31 22.12 6.81
CA ALA A 106 -6.62 21.84 7.42
C ALA A 106 -7.02 22.97 8.37
N ALA A 107 -8.24 23.48 8.22
CA ALA A 107 -8.75 24.52 9.10
C ALA A 107 -9.02 23.96 10.49
N LEU A 108 -8.63 24.72 11.52
CA LEU A 108 -8.86 24.36 12.91
C LEU A 108 -10.10 25.08 13.49
N PRO A 109 -10.88 24.43 14.37
CA PRO A 109 -10.67 23.08 14.92
C PRO A 109 -10.99 21.99 13.90
N TRP A 110 -10.24 20.89 13.95
CA TRP A 110 -10.41 19.73 13.09
C TRP A 110 -10.64 18.46 13.93
N ARG A 111 -11.53 17.58 13.48
CA ARG A 111 -11.83 16.30 14.14
C ARG A 111 -12.16 15.23 13.13
N LYS A 112 -11.65 14.03 13.35
CA LYS A 112 -11.95 12.89 12.49
C LYS A 112 -11.97 11.59 13.29
N THR A 113 -12.97 10.76 13.05
CA THR A 113 -13.08 9.42 13.62
C THR A 113 -12.88 8.40 12.50
N VAL A 114 -11.94 7.48 12.69
CA VAL A 114 -11.57 6.46 11.68
C VAL A 114 -11.40 5.10 12.34
N PRO A 115 -11.68 3.99 11.62
CA PRO A 115 -11.31 2.67 12.08
C PRO A 115 -9.81 2.46 11.88
N VAL A 116 -9.11 2.03 12.93
CA VAL A 116 -7.69 1.67 12.89
C VAL A 116 -7.55 0.18 13.20
N PRO A 117 -6.78 -0.59 12.40
CA PRO A 117 -6.58 -2.02 12.65
C PRO A 117 -5.94 -2.27 14.02
N LEU A 118 -6.43 -3.28 14.73
CA LEU A 118 -5.82 -3.72 15.98
C LEU A 118 -4.36 -4.13 15.74
N GLY A 119 -3.50 -3.89 16.75
CA GLY A 119 -2.06 -4.11 16.63
C GLY A 119 -1.31 -2.96 15.95
N ARG A 120 -2.01 -1.91 15.50
CA ARG A 120 -1.41 -0.66 15.03
C ARG A 120 -1.49 0.41 16.11
N SER A 121 -0.53 1.32 16.13
CA SER A 121 -0.58 2.49 17.02
C SER A 121 -1.27 3.64 16.29
N PRO A 122 -2.41 4.13 16.77
CA PRO A 122 -3.03 5.33 16.22
C PRO A 122 -2.14 6.54 16.53
N VAL A 123 -1.78 7.27 15.50
CA VAL A 123 -0.91 8.45 15.61
C VAL A 123 -1.53 9.58 14.78
N VAL A 124 -1.49 10.80 15.35
CA VAL A 124 -1.74 12.05 14.63
C VAL A 124 -0.58 13.01 14.88
N SER A 125 -0.05 13.57 13.82
CA SER A 125 0.99 14.61 13.86
C SER A 125 0.47 15.88 13.25
N ILE A 126 0.80 17.01 13.83
CA ILE A 126 0.43 18.33 13.34
C ILE A 126 1.70 19.17 13.11
N VAL A 127 1.66 20.00 12.07
CA VAL A 127 2.68 20.99 11.75
C VAL A 127 1.98 22.31 11.48
N LEU A 128 2.32 23.33 12.25
CA LEU A 128 1.81 24.68 12.06
C LEU A 128 2.48 25.34 10.85
N GLY A 129 1.81 26.28 10.23
CA GLY A 129 2.37 27.08 9.16
C GLY A 129 3.42 28.09 9.65
N GLU A 130 4.00 28.85 8.72
CA GLU A 130 5.01 29.88 8.97
C GLU A 130 4.51 30.95 9.96
N LYS A 131 3.25 31.37 9.83
CA LYS A 131 2.62 32.37 10.72
C LYS A 131 2.59 31.92 12.19
N GLY A 132 2.84 30.64 12.43
CA GLY A 132 2.82 30.08 13.77
C GLY A 132 1.39 30.01 14.35
N GLY A 133 1.34 30.13 15.65
CA GLY A 133 0.13 30.00 16.44
C GLY A 133 0.30 28.96 17.53
N GLN A 134 -0.84 28.44 17.99
CA GLN A 134 -0.89 27.36 18.94
C GLN A 134 -1.99 26.37 18.53
N ALA A 135 -1.65 25.09 18.46
CA ALA A 135 -2.61 24.02 18.25
C ALA A 135 -2.31 22.84 19.16
N ARG A 136 -3.35 22.14 19.57
CA ARG A 136 -3.27 20.97 20.43
C ARG A 136 -3.86 19.77 19.70
N CYS A 137 -3.10 18.68 19.59
CA CYS A 137 -3.64 17.41 19.18
C CYS A 137 -4.14 16.58 20.35
N ALA A 138 -5.12 15.72 20.11
CA ALA A 138 -5.59 14.71 21.05
C ALA A 138 -5.98 13.44 20.29
N VAL A 139 -5.75 12.28 20.93
CA VAL A 139 -6.16 10.97 20.46
C VAL A 139 -7.09 10.35 21.48
N ALA A 140 -8.24 9.84 21.01
CA ALA A 140 -9.15 9.03 21.81
C ALA A 140 -9.41 7.69 21.12
N VAL A 141 -9.35 6.60 21.87
CA VAL A 141 -9.66 5.24 21.40
C VAL A 141 -10.97 4.80 22.03
N GLN A 142 -11.96 4.45 21.20
CA GLN A 142 -13.30 4.05 21.68
C GLN A 142 -13.89 5.07 22.68
N GLY A 143 -13.67 6.36 22.41
CA GLY A 143 -14.13 7.46 23.27
C GLY A 143 -13.27 7.75 24.49
N ARG A 144 -12.25 6.92 24.79
CA ARG A 144 -11.34 7.14 25.92
C ARG A 144 -10.15 7.98 25.47
N HIS A 145 -9.91 9.09 26.14
CA HIS A 145 -8.75 9.94 25.90
C HIS A 145 -7.46 9.19 26.23
N MET A 146 -6.50 9.22 25.30
CA MET A 146 -5.21 8.56 25.45
C MET A 146 -4.07 9.54 25.70
N GLN A 147 -3.92 10.52 24.81
CA GLN A 147 -2.82 11.48 24.86
C GLN A 147 -3.22 12.80 24.23
N SER A 148 -2.60 13.88 24.70
CA SER A 148 -2.62 15.18 24.02
C SER A 148 -1.26 15.86 24.10
N ALA A 149 -0.95 16.67 23.07
CA ALA A 149 0.28 17.45 22.97
C ALA A 149 -0.02 18.78 22.27
N THR A 150 0.81 19.79 22.53
CA THR A 150 0.63 21.15 21.99
C THR A 150 1.82 21.53 21.12
N ALA A 151 1.54 22.05 19.94
CA ALA A 151 2.48 22.71 19.05
C ALA A 151 2.34 24.21 19.21
N SER A 152 3.44 24.95 19.17
CA SER A 152 3.45 26.42 19.27
C SER A 152 4.55 27.02 18.43
N GLY A 153 4.31 28.26 17.97
CA GLY A 153 5.25 29.01 17.15
C GLY A 153 5.22 28.66 15.66
N GLY A 154 6.04 29.35 14.87
CA GLY A 154 6.18 29.08 13.42
C GLY A 154 6.76 27.69 13.20
N PHE A 155 6.09 26.92 12.29
CA PHE A 155 6.43 25.53 12.01
C PHE A 155 6.42 24.61 13.25
N GLY A 156 5.73 25.02 14.32
CA GLY A 156 5.58 24.23 15.54
C GLY A 156 4.99 22.87 15.25
N ARG A 157 5.47 21.83 15.95
CA ARG A 157 5.06 20.43 15.74
C ARG A 157 4.61 19.78 17.03
N ALA A 158 3.60 18.92 16.91
CA ALA A 158 3.21 18.02 17.99
C ALA A 158 2.77 16.69 17.41
N THR A 159 2.94 15.64 18.19
CA THR A 159 2.49 14.29 17.83
C THR A 159 1.75 13.70 19.02
N CYS A 160 0.58 13.16 18.76
CA CYS A 160 -0.25 12.45 19.74
C CYS A 160 -0.40 11.00 19.27
N SER A 161 -0.25 10.06 20.19
CA SER A 161 -0.38 8.64 19.93
C SER A 161 -1.30 7.95 20.92
N GLY A 162 -1.75 6.75 20.56
CA GLY A 162 -2.52 5.89 21.44
C GLY A 162 -2.10 4.45 21.28
N THR A 163 -2.56 3.60 22.17
CA THR A 163 -2.41 2.15 22.08
C THR A 163 -3.75 1.51 21.82
N LEU A 164 -3.81 0.57 20.90
CA LEU A 164 -4.97 -0.28 20.68
C LEU A 164 -4.78 -1.60 21.41
N PRO A 165 -5.86 -2.25 21.85
CA PRO A 165 -5.77 -3.61 22.37
C PRO A 165 -5.18 -4.52 21.28
N SER A 166 -4.39 -5.50 21.71
CA SER A 166 -3.92 -6.56 20.81
C SER A 166 -5.10 -7.36 20.28
N PRO A 167 -5.09 -7.81 19.04
CA PRO A 167 -6.10 -8.72 18.56
C PRO A 167 -6.08 -9.97 19.44
N SER A 168 -7.21 -10.30 20.08
CA SER A 168 -7.35 -11.58 20.75
C SER A 168 -7.28 -12.70 19.71
N PRO A 169 -6.56 -13.80 19.99
CA PRO A 169 -6.59 -14.95 19.11
C PRO A 169 -8.03 -15.41 18.94
N SER A 170 -8.44 -15.64 17.69
CA SER A 170 -9.77 -16.18 17.41
C SER A 170 -9.88 -17.60 17.99
N PRO A 171 -11.03 -18.01 18.52
CA PRO A 171 -11.22 -19.37 18.99
C PRO A 171 -10.88 -20.45 17.95
N ALA A 172 -10.87 -20.09 16.68
CA ALA A 172 -10.49 -20.98 15.59
C ALA A 172 -8.98 -21.28 15.54
N ASP A 173 -8.13 -20.45 16.14
CA ASP A 173 -6.67 -20.66 16.17
C ASP A 173 -6.24 -21.48 17.42
N ALA A 174 -7.16 -21.76 18.35
CA ALA A 174 -6.90 -22.52 19.57
C ALA A 174 -7.25 -24.02 19.44
N ALA A 175 -7.75 -24.47 18.29
CA ALA A 175 -8.21 -25.83 18.02
C ALA A 175 -7.30 -26.59 17.03
N GLY A 176 -6.02 -26.19 16.91
CA GLY A 176 -5.01 -26.85 16.07
C GLY A 176 -4.03 -27.68 16.89
#